data_9d7e0547f304b9d8c8e4ed2c92ee75a4
#
_entry.id   9d7e0547f304b9d8c8e4ed2c92ee75a4
#
_cell.length_a   1.000
_cell.length_b   1.000
_cell.length_c   1.000
_cell.angle_alpha   90.00
_cell.angle_beta   90.00
_cell.angle_gamma   90.00
#
_symmetry.space_group_name_H-M   'P 1'
#
loop_
_entity.id
_entity.type
_entity.pdbx_description
1 polymer ?
#
loop_
_entity_poly.entity_id
_entity_poly.type
_entity_poly.pdbx_seq_one_letter_code
_entity_poly.pdbx_strand_id
1 'polypeptide(L)'
;FFELLVQQNALLQEMSEALAVVMDNTEASERHLKRINLLEEEADRLYRSITQHLSQTFITPIDREDIHAINMAQERVADKIQHLANRFFVSGFMYQRFPAQMITERIRGMLRDTKSMLDEISMKKEVSAHIHTLKSRKSDCEMFQSTGLAELMDSEIETFERVRELILWGQ
;
A
#
# COMPACT_ATOMS: atom_id res chain seq x y z
N PHE A 1 -11.54 8.43 16.69
CA PHE A 1 -10.44 7.58 16.21
C PHE A 1 -10.77 6.91 14.88
N PHE A 2 -11.89 6.20 14.75
CA PHE A 2 -12.21 5.49 13.51
C PHE A 2 -12.28 6.41 12.29
N GLU A 3 -12.89 7.59 12.42
CA GLU A 3 -12.92 8.59 11.34
C GLU A 3 -11.51 8.97 10.86
N LEU A 4 -10.57 9.18 11.78
CA LEU A 4 -9.19 9.51 11.45
C LEU A 4 -8.47 8.34 10.79
N LEU A 5 -8.66 7.11 11.27
CA LEU A 5 -8.10 5.90 10.65
C LEU A 5 -8.68 5.66 9.25
N VAL A 6 -9.97 5.94 9.03
CA VAL A 6 -10.63 5.88 7.72
C VAL A 6 -10.09 6.96 6.79
N GLN A 7 -9.86 8.19 7.28
CA GLN A 7 -9.22 9.26 6.51
C GLN A 7 -7.81 8.88 6.09
N GLN A 8 -7.00 8.32 7.01
CA GLN A 8 -5.66 7.81 6.69
C GLN A 8 -5.73 6.73 5.60
N ASN A 9 -6.66 5.77 5.71
CA ASN A 9 -6.85 4.75 4.69
C ASN A 9 -7.27 5.34 3.32
N ALA A 10 -8.07 6.40 3.29
CA ALA A 10 -8.46 7.05 2.05
C ALA A 10 -7.25 7.66 1.32
N LEU A 11 -6.29 8.23 2.06
CA LEU A 11 -5.02 8.70 1.48
C LEU A 11 -4.24 7.54 0.86
N LEU A 12 -4.15 6.38 1.54
CA LEU A 12 -3.49 5.19 1.00
C LEU A 12 -4.14 4.67 -0.28
N GLN A 13 -5.48 4.71 -0.36
CA GLN A 13 -6.19 4.34 -1.59
C GLN A 13 -5.81 5.27 -2.74
N GLU A 14 -5.80 6.59 -2.53
CA GLU A 14 -5.39 7.56 -3.55
C GLU A 14 -3.91 7.37 -3.94
N MET A 15 -3.02 7.13 -2.96
CA MET A 15 -1.61 6.83 -3.24
C MET A 15 -1.46 5.56 -4.09
N SER A 16 -2.24 4.51 -3.82
CA SER A 16 -2.18 3.26 -4.58
C SER A 16 -2.69 3.41 -6.02
N GLU A 17 -3.67 4.29 -6.26
CA GLU A 17 -4.13 4.64 -7.60
C GLU A 17 -3.07 5.44 -8.36
N ALA A 18 -2.45 6.42 -7.70
CA ALA A 18 -1.37 7.20 -8.30
C ALA A 18 -0.13 6.33 -8.59
N LEU A 19 0.16 5.34 -7.73
CA LEU A 19 1.25 4.38 -7.95
C LEU A 19 1.03 3.58 -9.24
N ALA A 20 -0.18 3.11 -9.51
CA ALA A 20 -0.47 2.38 -10.75
C ALA A 20 -0.12 3.23 -11.98
N VAL A 21 -0.46 4.53 -11.99
CA VAL A 21 -0.11 5.44 -13.09
C VAL A 21 1.40 5.65 -13.21
N VAL A 22 2.11 5.76 -12.09
CA VAL A 22 3.58 5.87 -12.10
C VAL A 22 4.21 4.61 -12.69
N MET A 23 3.69 3.43 -12.34
CA MET A 23 4.20 2.15 -12.82
C MET A 23 3.90 1.90 -14.31
N ASP A 24 2.88 2.52 -14.87
CA ASP A 24 2.60 2.46 -16.32
C ASP A 24 3.55 3.35 -17.14
N ASN A 25 4.42 4.11 -16.49
CA ASN A 25 5.42 5.00 -17.09
C ASN A 25 4.86 5.88 -18.22
N THR A 26 3.76 6.57 -17.94
CA THR A 26 3.11 7.51 -18.84
C THR A 26 3.67 8.94 -18.68
N GLU A 27 3.33 9.85 -19.58
CA GLU A 27 3.64 11.28 -19.42
C GLU A 27 3.10 11.87 -18.10
N ALA A 28 2.08 11.24 -17.52
CA ALA A 28 1.50 11.65 -16.23
C ALA A 28 2.30 11.18 -15.01
N SER A 29 3.29 10.29 -15.16
CA SER A 29 3.99 9.62 -14.04
C SER A 29 4.66 10.61 -13.10
N GLU A 30 5.35 11.64 -13.60
CA GLU A 30 5.99 12.65 -12.74
C GLU A 30 4.98 13.42 -11.89
N ARG A 31 3.82 13.78 -12.46
CA ARG A 31 2.75 14.46 -11.73
C ARG A 31 2.17 13.57 -10.63
N HIS A 32 1.95 12.29 -10.93
CA HIS A 32 1.45 11.34 -9.94
C HIS A 32 2.48 11.00 -8.86
N LEU A 33 3.77 10.96 -9.18
CA LEU A 33 4.82 10.83 -8.18
C LEU A 33 4.82 12.03 -7.21
N LYS A 34 4.72 13.26 -7.72
CA LYS A 34 4.56 14.46 -6.88
C LYS A 34 3.31 14.37 -6.00
N ARG A 35 2.20 13.84 -6.55
CA ARG A 35 0.97 13.63 -5.77
C ARG A 35 1.17 12.62 -4.65
N ILE A 36 1.85 11.50 -4.90
CA ILE A 36 2.18 10.50 -3.87
C ILE A 36 2.98 11.12 -2.74
N ASN A 37 4.00 11.93 -3.05
CA ASN A 37 4.80 12.59 -2.02
C ASN A 37 3.98 13.54 -1.14
N LEU A 38 3.04 14.31 -1.73
CA LEU A 38 2.14 15.17 -0.98
C LEU A 38 1.14 14.38 -0.10
N LEU A 39 0.64 13.25 -0.61
CA LEU A 39 -0.28 12.39 0.13
C LEU A 39 0.42 11.69 1.30
N GLU A 40 1.68 11.31 1.13
CA GLU A 40 2.49 10.73 2.21
C GLU A 40 2.72 11.76 3.32
N GLU A 41 3.10 13.01 2.99
CA GLU A 41 3.21 14.07 3.99
C GLU A 41 1.89 14.32 4.75
N GLU A 42 0.75 14.16 4.08
CA GLU A 42 -0.57 14.27 4.70
C GLU A 42 -0.87 13.08 5.60
N ALA A 43 -0.52 11.85 5.16
CA ALA A 43 -0.67 10.63 5.94
C ALA A 43 0.20 10.65 7.21
N ASP A 44 1.44 11.14 7.12
CA ASP A 44 2.34 11.31 8.26
C ASP A 44 1.80 12.35 9.28
N ARG A 45 1.26 13.48 8.79
CA ARG A 45 0.58 14.45 9.66
C ARG A 45 -0.60 13.82 10.39
N LEU A 46 -1.38 13.01 9.70
CA LEU A 46 -2.53 12.33 10.27
C LEU A 46 -2.11 11.24 11.27
N TYR A 47 -1.06 10.48 10.97
CA TYR A 47 -0.43 9.52 11.89
C TYR A 47 -0.04 10.18 13.21
N ARG A 48 0.66 11.32 13.16
CA ARG A 48 1.07 12.08 14.35
C ARG A 48 -0.13 12.61 15.13
N SER A 49 -1.15 13.10 14.42
CA SER A 49 -2.39 13.58 15.03
C SER A 49 -3.13 12.48 15.79
N ILE A 50 -3.26 11.28 15.19
CA ILE A 50 -3.86 10.11 15.83
C ILE A 50 -3.06 9.70 17.08
N THR A 51 -1.74 9.65 16.97
CA THR A 51 -0.83 9.30 18.08
C THR A 51 -0.96 10.30 19.23
N GLN A 52 -0.98 11.60 18.93
CA GLN A 52 -1.17 12.64 19.95
C GLN A 52 -2.56 12.55 20.59
N HIS A 53 -3.62 12.39 19.80
CA HIS A 53 -4.97 12.22 20.31
C HIS A 53 -5.07 10.99 21.21
N LEU A 54 -4.43 9.88 20.83
CA LEU A 54 -4.40 8.66 21.62
C LEU A 54 -3.70 8.87 22.97
N SER A 55 -2.62 9.66 23.02
CA SER A 55 -1.91 9.97 24.27
C SER A 55 -2.72 10.83 25.25
N GLN A 56 -3.65 11.64 24.74
CA GLN A 56 -4.47 12.57 25.52
C GLN A 56 -5.85 12.01 25.90
N THR A 57 -6.26 10.90 25.29
CA THR A 57 -7.60 10.32 25.50
C THR A 57 -7.56 9.27 26.60
N PHE A 58 -8.45 9.37 27.58
CA PHE A 58 -8.51 8.44 28.72
C PHE A 58 -9.30 7.15 28.38
N ILE A 59 -10.37 7.28 27.61
CA ILE A 59 -11.24 6.16 27.22
C ILE A 59 -11.25 6.06 25.70
N THR A 60 -10.86 4.90 25.18
CA THR A 60 -10.82 4.61 23.75
C THR A 60 -11.93 3.63 23.35
N PRO A 61 -12.44 3.68 22.10
CA PRO A 61 -13.54 2.82 21.66
C PRO A 61 -13.18 1.33 21.54
N ILE A 62 -11.90 1.02 21.34
CA ILE A 62 -11.28 -0.32 21.37
C ILE A 62 -9.94 -0.21 22.12
N ASP A 63 -9.22 -1.31 22.25
CA ASP A 63 -7.91 -1.31 22.91
C ASP A 63 -6.97 -0.26 22.28
N ARG A 64 -6.29 0.48 23.14
CA ARG A 64 -5.36 1.53 22.75
C ARG A 64 -4.21 1.01 21.90
N GLU A 65 -3.71 -0.18 22.24
CA GLU A 65 -2.63 -0.83 21.50
C GLU A 65 -3.06 -1.21 20.08
N ASP A 66 -4.33 -1.63 19.91
CA ASP A 66 -4.89 -1.94 18.61
C ASP A 66 -5.03 -0.68 17.72
N ILE A 67 -5.51 0.44 18.30
CA ILE A 67 -5.58 1.71 17.56
C ILE A 67 -4.17 2.13 17.11
N HIS A 68 -3.19 2.03 18.01
CA HIS A 68 -1.81 2.37 17.68
C HIS A 68 -1.23 1.44 16.60
N ALA A 69 -1.48 0.14 16.70
CA ALA A 69 -1.01 -0.83 15.72
C ALA A 69 -1.59 -0.59 14.32
N ILE A 70 -2.90 -0.29 14.23
CA ILE A 70 -3.56 0.05 12.96
C ILE A 70 -2.96 1.34 12.37
N ASN A 71 -2.83 2.40 13.20
CA ASN A 71 -2.27 3.68 12.78
C ASN A 71 -0.84 3.51 12.22
N MET A 72 0.01 2.79 12.94
CA MET A 72 1.39 2.51 12.54
C MET A 72 1.45 1.62 11.29
N ALA A 73 0.55 0.65 11.14
CA ALA A 73 0.51 -0.21 9.95
C ALA A 73 0.14 0.59 8.70
N GLN A 74 -0.82 1.51 8.79
CA GLN A 74 -1.21 2.37 7.68
C GLN A 74 -0.09 3.34 7.28
N GLU A 75 0.60 3.93 8.25
CA GLU A 75 1.76 4.78 7.99
C GLU A 75 2.86 4.03 7.23
N ARG A 76 3.21 2.83 7.66
CA ARG A 76 4.18 1.98 6.94
C ARG A 76 3.76 1.65 5.51
N VAL A 77 2.46 1.52 5.24
CA VAL A 77 1.96 1.31 3.87
C VAL A 77 2.17 2.58 3.04
N ALA A 78 1.93 3.79 3.59
CA ALA A 78 2.20 5.05 2.92
C ALA A 78 3.67 5.15 2.50
N ASP A 79 4.59 4.94 3.45
CA ASP A 79 6.04 4.92 3.21
C ASP A 79 6.42 3.96 2.08
N LYS A 80 5.90 2.73 2.13
CA LYS A 80 6.21 1.71 1.14
C LYS A 80 5.72 2.09 -0.26
N ILE A 81 4.53 2.66 -0.37
CA ILE A 81 4.00 3.14 -1.66
C ILE A 81 4.90 4.26 -2.20
N GLN A 82 5.26 5.23 -1.37
CA GLN A 82 6.13 6.34 -1.77
C GLN A 82 7.51 5.83 -2.22
N HIS A 83 8.14 4.97 -1.42
CA HIS A 83 9.45 4.40 -1.76
C HIS A 83 9.41 3.61 -3.07
N LEU A 84 8.38 2.78 -3.29
CA LEU A 84 8.22 2.01 -4.52
C LEU A 84 8.04 2.92 -5.73
N ALA A 85 7.19 3.96 -5.61
CA ALA A 85 6.94 4.92 -6.69
C ALA A 85 8.23 5.66 -7.08
N ASN A 86 8.99 6.16 -6.10
CA ASN A 86 10.25 6.84 -6.34
C ASN A 86 11.28 5.91 -7.02
N ARG A 87 11.40 4.67 -6.54
CA ARG A 87 12.33 3.70 -7.13
C ARG A 87 11.95 3.36 -8.56
N PHE A 88 10.67 3.10 -8.81
CA PHE A 88 10.18 2.78 -10.14
C PHE A 88 10.48 3.93 -11.12
N PHE A 89 10.17 5.16 -10.72
CA PHE A 89 10.42 6.35 -11.53
C PHE A 89 11.90 6.57 -11.83
N VAL A 90 12.78 6.49 -10.80
CA VAL A 90 14.24 6.69 -10.97
C VAL A 90 14.87 5.55 -11.78
N SER A 91 14.38 4.33 -11.67
CA SER A 91 14.89 3.18 -12.41
C SER A 91 14.60 3.22 -13.90
N GLY A 92 13.68 4.11 -14.34
CA GLY A 92 13.35 4.29 -15.77
C GLY A 92 12.76 3.04 -16.42
N PHE A 93 11.97 2.26 -15.69
CA PHE A 93 11.26 1.11 -16.26
C PHE A 93 10.29 1.60 -17.34
N MET A 94 10.32 0.92 -18.49
CA MET A 94 9.44 1.25 -19.63
C MET A 94 8.02 0.72 -19.45
N TYR A 95 7.85 -0.36 -18.70
CA TYR A 95 6.57 -1.01 -18.41
C TYR A 95 6.68 -1.87 -17.16
N GLN A 96 5.54 -2.13 -16.53
CA GLN A 96 5.46 -3.12 -15.45
C GLN A 96 5.11 -4.51 -16.01
N ARG A 97 5.68 -5.55 -15.42
CA ARG A 97 5.32 -6.93 -15.75
C ARG A 97 3.92 -7.27 -15.26
N PHE A 98 3.28 -8.22 -15.93
CA PHE A 98 1.94 -8.69 -15.57
C PHE A 98 1.79 -9.07 -14.07
N PRO A 99 2.71 -9.81 -13.45
CA PRO A 99 2.62 -10.11 -12.02
C PRO A 99 2.62 -8.86 -11.13
N ALA A 100 3.38 -7.82 -11.46
CA ALA A 100 3.38 -6.56 -10.73
C ALA A 100 2.04 -5.80 -10.83
N GLN A 101 1.40 -5.82 -12.00
CA GLN A 101 0.05 -5.28 -12.18
C GLN A 101 -0.96 -5.98 -11.29
N MET A 102 -0.90 -7.32 -11.24
CA MET A 102 -1.78 -8.14 -10.41
C MET A 102 -1.59 -7.85 -8.91
N ILE A 103 -0.35 -7.71 -8.46
CA ILE A 103 -0.03 -7.35 -7.07
C ILE A 103 -0.61 -5.96 -6.74
N THR A 104 -0.39 -4.98 -7.59
CA THR A 104 -0.91 -3.62 -7.40
C THR A 104 -2.44 -3.62 -7.26
N GLU A 105 -3.14 -4.37 -8.11
CA GLU A 105 -4.61 -4.49 -8.01
C GLU A 105 -5.05 -5.21 -6.73
N ARG A 106 -4.31 -6.23 -6.26
CA ARG A 106 -4.60 -6.88 -4.97
C ARG A 106 -4.40 -5.93 -3.79
N ILE A 107 -3.33 -5.12 -3.80
CA ILE A 107 -3.08 -4.11 -2.77
C ILE A 107 -4.23 -3.09 -2.73
N ARG A 108 -4.67 -2.57 -3.88
CA ARG A 108 -5.82 -1.67 -3.96
C ARG A 108 -7.09 -2.30 -3.38
N GLY A 109 -7.33 -3.58 -3.70
CA GLY A 109 -8.43 -4.35 -3.10
C GLY A 109 -8.31 -4.47 -1.59
N MET A 110 -7.11 -4.77 -1.06
CA MET A 110 -6.86 -4.86 0.38
C MET A 110 -7.12 -3.53 1.11
N LEU A 111 -6.74 -2.40 0.52
CA LEU A 111 -7.00 -1.08 1.10
C LEU A 111 -8.51 -0.78 1.18
N ARG A 112 -9.28 -1.13 0.14
CA ARG A 112 -10.76 -1.02 0.16
C ARG A 112 -11.39 -1.90 1.24
N ASP A 113 -10.94 -3.16 1.33
CA ASP A 113 -11.44 -4.09 2.36
C ASP A 113 -11.08 -3.59 3.77
N THR A 114 -9.88 -3.04 3.98
CA THR A 114 -9.47 -2.44 5.25
C THR A 114 -10.37 -1.27 5.65
N LYS A 115 -10.72 -0.39 4.69
CA LYS A 115 -11.67 0.70 4.94
C LYS A 115 -13.02 0.16 5.42
N SER A 116 -13.55 -0.84 4.71
CA SER A 116 -14.83 -1.47 5.09
C SER A 116 -14.76 -2.08 6.49
N MET A 117 -13.65 -2.74 6.84
CA MET A 117 -13.42 -3.27 8.18
C MET A 117 -13.44 -2.17 9.25
N LEU A 118 -12.75 -1.04 9.02
CA LEU A 118 -12.72 0.08 9.97
C LEU A 118 -14.12 0.67 10.19
N ASP A 119 -14.90 0.83 9.10
CA ASP A 119 -16.28 1.29 9.16
C ASP A 119 -17.15 0.30 9.97
N GLU A 120 -17.03 -1.01 9.74
CA GLU A 120 -17.81 -2.04 10.44
C GLU A 120 -17.42 -2.18 11.92
N ILE A 121 -16.10 -2.14 12.25
CA ILE A 121 -15.64 -2.15 13.64
C ILE A 121 -16.20 -0.94 14.40
N SER A 122 -16.25 0.23 13.76
CA SER A 122 -16.84 1.43 14.37
C SER A 122 -18.31 1.24 14.73
N MET A 123 -19.02 0.42 13.97
CA MET A 123 -20.42 0.04 14.20
C MET A 123 -20.60 -1.22 15.07
N LYS A 124 -19.50 -1.76 15.63
CA LYS A 124 -19.47 -3.01 16.43
C LYS A 124 -20.00 -4.22 15.66
N LYS A 125 -19.78 -4.27 14.35
CA LYS A 125 -20.12 -5.40 13.50
C LYS A 125 -18.99 -6.42 13.43
N GLU A 126 -19.32 -7.64 13.02
CA GLU A 126 -18.36 -8.70 12.80
C GLU A 126 -17.61 -8.48 11.47
N VAL A 127 -16.29 -8.70 11.50
CA VAL A 127 -15.38 -8.45 10.35
C VAL A 127 -14.68 -9.70 9.83
N SER A 128 -15.08 -10.88 10.28
CA SER A 128 -14.44 -12.17 9.93
C SER A 128 -14.37 -12.41 8.42
N ALA A 129 -15.38 -12.00 7.66
CA ALA A 129 -15.41 -12.14 6.21
C ALA A 129 -14.32 -11.30 5.53
N HIS A 130 -14.09 -10.07 6.00
CA HIS A 130 -13.02 -9.21 5.48
C HIS A 130 -11.64 -9.78 5.80
N ILE A 131 -11.43 -10.31 7.00
CA ILE A 131 -10.17 -10.96 7.39
C ILE A 131 -9.86 -12.13 6.44
N HIS A 132 -10.85 -12.95 6.10
CA HIS A 132 -10.68 -14.05 5.15
C HIS A 132 -10.30 -13.53 3.75
N THR A 133 -10.99 -12.49 3.28
CA THR A 133 -10.70 -11.86 1.97
C THR A 133 -9.28 -11.28 1.93
N LEU A 134 -8.86 -10.57 2.99
CA LEU A 134 -7.50 -10.02 3.08
C LEU A 134 -6.43 -11.11 3.06
N LYS A 135 -6.64 -12.22 3.79
CA LYS A 135 -5.71 -13.37 3.76
C LYS A 135 -5.62 -13.99 2.36
N SER A 136 -6.73 -14.14 1.65
CA SER A 136 -6.76 -14.64 0.28
C SER A 136 -5.98 -13.72 -0.66
N ARG A 137 -6.22 -12.39 -0.60
CA ARG A 137 -5.49 -11.42 -1.43
C ARG A 137 -3.99 -11.42 -1.13
N LYS A 138 -3.61 -11.58 0.14
CA LYS A 138 -2.20 -11.71 0.54
C LYS A 138 -1.56 -12.93 -0.12
N SER A 139 -2.22 -14.10 -0.05
CA SER A 139 -1.73 -15.33 -0.72
C SER A 139 -1.61 -15.14 -2.24
N ASP A 140 -2.56 -14.44 -2.88
CA ASP A 140 -2.46 -14.11 -4.29
C ASP A 140 -1.20 -13.26 -4.57
N CYS A 141 -0.90 -12.25 -3.75
CA CYS A 141 0.31 -11.44 -3.90
C CYS A 141 1.59 -12.27 -3.78
N GLU A 142 1.66 -13.18 -2.81
CA GLU A 142 2.81 -14.09 -2.62
C GLU A 142 3.00 -15.00 -3.85
N MET A 143 1.91 -15.49 -4.41
CA MET A 143 1.94 -16.30 -5.65
C MET A 143 2.43 -15.46 -6.84
N PHE A 144 1.91 -14.27 -7.05
CA PHE A 144 2.33 -13.38 -8.14
C PHE A 144 3.79 -12.94 -7.98
N GLN A 145 4.24 -12.69 -6.75
CA GLN A 145 5.65 -12.38 -6.48
C GLN A 145 6.55 -13.56 -6.89
N SER A 146 6.18 -14.77 -6.50
CA SER A 146 6.92 -15.98 -6.85
C SER A 146 6.96 -16.20 -8.37
N THR A 147 5.84 -15.97 -9.07
CA THR A 147 5.76 -16.04 -10.53
C THR A 147 6.66 -15.00 -11.20
N GLY A 148 6.61 -13.75 -10.73
CA GLY A 148 7.47 -12.68 -11.27
C GLY A 148 8.96 -12.98 -11.08
N LEU A 149 9.35 -13.50 -9.92
CA LEU A 149 10.73 -13.92 -9.68
C LEU A 149 11.14 -15.09 -10.57
N ALA A 150 10.25 -16.08 -10.80
CA ALA A 150 10.53 -17.19 -11.69
C ALA A 150 10.73 -16.72 -13.15
N GLU A 151 9.90 -15.79 -13.63
CA GLU A 151 10.06 -15.17 -14.95
C GLU A 151 11.41 -14.45 -15.10
N LEU A 152 11.87 -13.76 -14.03
CA LEU A 152 13.17 -13.07 -14.04
C LEU A 152 14.36 -14.04 -14.07
N MET A 153 14.16 -15.28 -13.67
CA MET A 153 15.19 -16.33 -13.74
C MET A 153 15.25 -17.02 -15.10
N ASP A 154 14.34 -16.71 -16.02
CA ASP A 154 14.38 -17.20 -17.37
C ASP A 154 15.63 -16.70 -18.13
N SER A 155 16.25 -17.55 -18.95
CA SER A 155 17.49 -17.28 -19.67
C SER A 155 17.35 -16.24 -20.78
N GLU A 156 16.15 -15.94 -21.23
CA GLU A 156 15.89 -15.03 -22.35
C GLU A 156 16.01 -13.55 -21.96
N ILE A 157 16.07 -13.21 -20.66
CA ILE A 157 16.16 -11.82 -20.18
C ILE A 157 17.62 -11.39 -20.11
N GLU A 158 17.95 -10.23 -20.71
CA GLU A 158 19.29 -9.65 -20.61
C GLU A 158 19.73 -9.45 -19.16
N THR A 159 21.00 -9.74 -18.86
CA THR A 159 21.53 -9.72 -17.49
C THR A 159 21.33 -8.37 -16.80
N PHE A 160 21.48 -7.25 -17.53
CA PHE A 160 21.31 -5.92 -16.97
C PHE A 160 19.85 -5.64 -16.55
N GLU A 161 18.89 -5.99 -17.41
CA GLU A 161 17.47 -5.85 -17.10
C GLU A 161 17.07 -6.75 -15.92
N ARG A 162 17.58 -7.98 -15.90
CA ARG A 162 17.36 -8.92 -14.80
C ARG A 162 17.81 -8.35 -13.45
N VAL A 163 19.01 -7.83 -13.37
CA VAL A 163 19.55 -7.23 -12.14
C VAL A 163 18.72 -6.04 -11.70
N ARG A 164 18.34 -5.17 -12.64
CA ARG A 164 17.52 -4.00 -12.35
C ARG A 164 16.16 -4.37 -11.78
N GLU A 165 15.48 -5.36 -12.36
CA GLU A 165 14.20 -5.83 -11.88
C GLU A 165 14.30 -6.61 -10.56
N LEU A 166 15.33 -7.43 -10.36
CA LEU A 166 15.55 -8.12 -9.07
C LEU A 166 15.69 -7.13 -7.91
N ILE A 167 16.33 -5.98 -8.15
CA ILE A 167 16.42 -4.91 -7.15
C ILE A 167 15.03 -4.35 -6.81
N LEU A 168 14.12 -4.28 -7.76
CA LEU A 168 12.75 -3.81 -7.54
C LEU A 168 11.90 -4.87 -6.80
N TRP A 169 12.00 -6.13 -7.21
CA TRP A 169 11.20 -7.24 -6.68
C TRP A 169 11.66 -7.74 -5.30
N GLY A 170 12.90 -7.48 -4.91
CA GLY A 170 13.51 -7.95 -3.67
C GLY A 170 13.12 -7.16 -2.41
N GLN A 171 12.07 -6.35 -2.46
CA GLN A 171 11.57 -5.52 -1.36
C GLN A 171 10.18 -5.94 -0.92
#